data_e34cc4c1ca7408abc12bff141303f30b
#
_entry.id   e34cc4c1ca7408abc12bff141303f30b
#
_cell.length_a   1.000
_cell.length_b   1.000
_cell.length_c   1.000
_cell.angle_alpha   90.00
_cell.angle_beta   90.00
_cell.angle_gamma   90.00
#
_symmetry.space_group_name_H-M   'P 1'
#
loop_
_entity.id
_entity.type
_entity.pdbx_description
1 polymer ?
#
loop_
_entity_poly.entity_id
_entity_poly.type
_entity_poly.pdbx_seq_one_letter_code
_entity_poly.pdbx_strand_id
1 'polypeptide(L)'
;MSEPDIYVEAVMRSDLPAWVTACGHLAPLMAIVVFLAPIPTMQQINREKTVGGKPLLPYSSMIANGFIWTVYGFLKSEPKIMAPNSIGLLLGTYYFTAFRRHVSIGAANLPGTTSQHRNGLVIFITFILLVAATMTKDLAVELIGKLGVLICMIMFASPLSTMKVVIETKSADSIPLPFTIACVINCVMWSVMGVLDMNDFNVYFPNLVGLAAGLAQLVLKGLYGNRKSSDGEND
;
A
#
# COMPACT_ATOMS: atom_id res chain seq x y z
N MET A 1 -22.38 15.27 -11.89
CA MET A 1 -22.96 15.79 -10.65
C MET A 1 -23.63 17.11 -10.98
N SER A 2 -24.89 17.32 -10.60
CA SER A 2 -25.58 18.59 -10.77
C SER A 2 -25.11 19.61 -9.70
N GLU A 3 -25.31 20.93 -9.95
CA GLU A 3 -25.00 21.95 -8.92
C GLU A 3 -25.66 21.66 -7.54
N PRO A 4 -26.93 21.17 -7.48
CA PRO A 4 -27.55 20.76 -6.22
C PRO A 4 -26.81 19.63 -5.52
N ASP A 5 -26.28 18.64 -6.27
CA ASP A 5 -25.56 17.50 -5.67
C ASP A 5 -24.25 17.97 -5.03
N ILE A 6 -23.54 18.89 -5.69
CA ILE A 6 -22.29 19.47 -5.16
C ILE A 6 -22.55 20.26 -3.86
N TYR A 7 -23.66 21.01 -3.83
CA TYR A 7 -24.03 21.80 -2.64
C TYR A 7 -24.40 20.90 -1.46
N VAL A 8 -25.19 19.86 -1.69
CA VAL A 8 -25.59 18.88 -0.67
C VAL A 8 -24.38 18.14 -0.12
N GLU A 9 -23.45 17.73 -0.98
CA GLU A 9 -22.22 17.08 -0.55
C GLU A 9 -21.32 18.00 0.28
N ALA A 10 -21.19 19.27 -0.12
CA ALA A 10 -20.42 20.27 0.63
C ALA A 10 -21.02 20.54 2.00
N VAL A 11 -22.36 20.64 2.11
CA VAL A 11 -23.06 20.83 3.38
C VAL A 11 -22.90 19.61 4.30
N MET A 12 -23.03 18.37 3.77
CA MET A 12 -22.83 17.16 4.57
C MET A 12 -21.38 17.04 5.08
N ARG A 13 -20.39 17.48 4.30
CA ARG A 13 -18.99 17.50 4.74
C ARG A 13 -18.69 18.58 5.80
N SER A 14 -19.47 19.67 5.85
CA SER A 14 -19.30 20.73 6.86
C SER A 14 -19.70 20.29 8.27
N ASP A 15 -20.57 19.29 8.38
CA ASP A 15 -21.13 18.81 9.64
C ASP A 15 -20.35 17.62 10.24
N LEU A 16 -19.23 17.23 9.62
CA LEU A 16 -18.41 16.14 10.12
C LEU A 16 -17.74 16.51 11.45
N PRO A 17 -17.70 15.59 12.43
CA PRO A 17 -16.96 15.79 13.67
C PRO A 17 -15.49 16.18 13.41
N ALA A 18 -14.94 17.11 14.22
CA ALA A 18 -13.59 17.62 14.05
C ALA A 18 -12.50 16.52 13.96
N TRP A 19 -12.68 15.42 14.68
CA TRP A 19 -11.75 14.29 14.62
C TRP A 19 -11.79 13.56 13.27
N VAL A 20 -12.94 13.46 12.60
CA VAL A 20 -13.06 12.89 11.25
C VAL A 20 -12.36 13.79 10.25
N THR A 21 -12.57 15.11 10.35
CA THR A 21 -11.88 16.10 9.52
C THR A 21 -10.36 16.03 9.72
N ALA A 22 -9.90 15.89 10.98
CA ALA A 22 -8.49 15.69 11.30
C ALA A 22 -7.93 14.40 10.64
N CYS A 23 -8.65 13.28 10.72
CA CYS A 23 -8.27 12.05 9.98
C CYS A 23 -8.16 12.31 8.47
N GLY A 24 -9.08 13.11 7.92
CA GLY A 24 -9.09 13.50 6.51
C GLY A 24 -7.83 14.26 6.04
N HIS A 25 -7.22 15.04 6.93
CA HIS A 25 -5.95 15.73 6.65
C HIS A 25 -4.73 14.86 6.94
N LEU A 26 -4.80 14.00 7.95
CA LEU A 26 -3.66 13.19 8.40
C LEU A 26 -3.49 11.90 7.57
N ALA A 27 -4.56 11.29 7.07
CA ALA A 27 -4.47 10.04 6.30
C ALA A 27 -3.56 10.15 5.07
N PRO A 28 -3.65 11.20 4.22
CA PRO A 28 -2.71 11.39 3.10
C PRO A 28 -1.26 11.50 3.56
N LEU A 29 -0.98 12.17 4.68
CA LEU A 29 0.36 12.29 5.24
C LEU A 29 0.89 10.96 5.77
N MET A 30 0.04 10.18 6.44
CA MET A 30 0.42 8.85 6.91
C MET A 30 0.70 7.88 5.74
N ALA A 31 -0.05 7.96 4.65
CA ALA A 31 0.25 7.20 3.45
C ALA A 31 1.66 7.53 2.91
N ILE A 32 2.04 8.81 2.88
CA ILE A 32 3.39 9.22 2.48
C ILE A 32 4.45 8.64 3.42
N VAL A 33 4.22 8.67 4.75
CA VAL A 33 5.14 8.05 5.72
C VAL A 33 5.34 6.56 5.44
N VAL A 34 4.26 5.83 5.14
CA VAL A 34 4.33 4.41 4.76
C VAL A 34 5.11 4.22 3.45
N PHE A 35 4.89 5.08 2.45
CA PHE A 35 5.62 5.01 1.17
C PHE A 35 7.11 5.34 1.28
N LEU A 36 7.54 6.08 2.31
CA LEU A 36 8.95 6.37 2.58
C LEU A 36 9.70 5.21 3.26
N ALA A 37 8.99 4.22 3.80
CA ALA A 37 9.58 3.09 4.53
C ALA A 37 10.69 2.32 3.76
N PRO A 38 10.67 2.15 2.42
CA PRO A 38 11.75 1.49 1.69
C PRO A 38 13.05 2.30 1.53
N ILE A 39 13.09 3.59 1.89
CA ILE A 39 14.27 4.45 1.71
C ILE A 39 15.54 3.84 2.31
N PRO A 40 15.57 3.36 3.58
CA PRO A 40 16.78 2.77 4.15
C PRO A 40 17.26 1.55 3.35
N THR A 41 16.33 0.73 2.86
CA THR A 41 16.65 -0.43 2.02
C THR A 41 17.29 0.00 0.68
N MET A 42 16.77 1.06 0.05
CA MET A 42 17.36 1.60 -1.19
C MET A 42 18.74 2.20 -0.96
N GLN A 43 18.94 2.90 0.16
CA GLN A 43 20.25 3.40 0.55
C GLN A 43 21.25 2.26 0.75
N GLN A 44 20.83 1.16 1.38
CA GLN A 44 21.64 -0.03 1.55
C GLN A 44 22.01 -0.64 0.18
N ILE A 45 21.05 -0.88 -0.71
CA ILE A 45 21.28 -1.42 -2.07
C ILE A 45 22.26 -0.53 -2.85
N ASN A 46 22.08 0.80 -2.79
CA ASN A 46 22.96 1.74 -3.48
C ASN A 46 24.38 1.73 -2.93
N ARG A 47 24.56 1.56 -1.62
CA ARG A 47 25.87 1.48 -0.96
C ARG A 47 26.59 0.17 -1.26
N GLU A 48 25.85 -0.95 -1.13
CA GLU A 48 26.40 -2.30 -1.30
C GLU A 48 26.51 -2.72 -2.77
N LYS A 49 25.90 -1.96 -3.70
CA LYS A 49 25.84 -2.24 -5.14
C LYS A 49 25.24 -3.60 -5.49
N THR A 50 24.45 -4.15 -4.60
CA THR A 50 23.76 -5.44 -4.79
C THR A 50 22.38 -5.40 -4.13
N VAL A 51 21.42 -6.12 -4.70
CA VAL A 51 20.09 -6.31 -4.12
C VAL A 51 20.05 -7.45 -3.10
N GLY A 52 21.12 -8.30 -3.06
CA GLY A 52 21.14 -9.49 -2.23
C GLY A 52 19.94 -10.41 -2.55
N GLY A 53 19.32 -10.94 -1.51
CA GLY A 53 18.11 -11.75 -1.62
C GLY A 53 16.79 -10.97 -1.57
N LYS A 54 16.81 -9.63 -1.69
CA LYS A 54 15.60 -8.80 -1.57
C LYS A 54 14.69 -8.96 -2.80
N PRO A 55 13.35 -9.08 -2.61
CA PRO A 55 12.42 -9.23 -3.72
C PRO A 55 12.12 -7.88 -4.40
N LEU A 56 11.87 -7.93 -5.72
CA LEU A 56 11.44 -6.77 -6.52
C LEU A 56 9.93 -6.47 -6.38
N LEU A 57 9.15 -7.51 -6.05
CA LEU A 57 7.68 -7.44 -6.04
C LEU A 57 7.10 -6.27 -5.22
N PRO A 58 7.59 -5.93 -4.01
CA PRO A 58 7.04 -4.80 -3.25
C PRO A 58 7.08 -3.48 -4.01
N TYR A 59 8.14 -3.22 -4.78
CA TYR A 59 8.30 -1.96 -5.51
C TYR A 59 7.46 -1.90 -6.78
N SER A 60 7.32 -3.02 -7.50
CA SER A 60 6.39 -3.09 -8.63
C SER A 60 4.93 -3.02 -8.20
N SER A 61 4.57 -3.65 -7.08
CA SER A 61 3.23 -3.56 -6.49
C SER A 61 2.92 -2.13 -6.04
N MET A 62 3.91 -1.42 -5.49
CA MET A 62 3.76 -0.01 -5.10
C MET A 62 3.46 0.89 -6.31
N ILE A 63 4.10 0.64 -7.47
CA ILE A 63 3.80 1.35 -8.72
C ILE A 63 2.36 1.06 -9.16
N ALA A 64 1.98 -0.22 -9.22
CA ALA A 64 0.63 -0.61 -9.65
C ALA A 64 -0.45 -0.02 -8.73
N ASN A 65 -0.26 -0.12 -7.43
CA ASN A 65 -1.16 0.41 -6.41
C ASN A 65 -1.23 1.95 -6.48
N GLY A 66 -0.11 2.64 -6.49
CA GLY A 66 -0.05 4.09 -6.60
C GLY A 66 -0.71 4.59 -7.88
N PHE A 67 -0.50 3.90 -9.02
CA PHE A 67 -1.10 4.27 -10.29
C PHE A 67 -2.63 4.13 -10.28
N ILE A 68 -3.14 2.97 -9.85
CA ILE A 68 -4.59 2.71 -9.88
C ILE A 68 -5.35 3.67 -8.94
N TRP A 69 -4.84 3.92 -7.74
CA TRP A 69 -5.48 4.85 -6.80
C TRP A 69 -5.32 6.31 -7.22
N THR A 70 -4.25 6.67 -7.95
CA THR A 70 -4.13 8.00 -8.58
C THR A 70 -5.23 8.21 -9.62
N VAL A 71 -5.42 7.23 -10.53
CA VAL A 71 -6.48 7.30 -11.56
C VAL A 71 -7.87 7.29 -10.90
N TYR A 72 -8.08 6.44 -9.91
CA TYR A 72 -9.34 6.39 -9.16
C TYR A 72 -9.68 7.73 -8.51
N GLY A 73 -8.73 8.31 -7.78
CA GLY A 73 -8.90 9.63 -7.14
C GLY A 73 -9.13 10.75 -8.16
N PHE A 74 -8.46 10.70 -9.32
CA PHE A 74 -8.69 11.64 -10.41
C PHE A 74 -10.12 11.54 -10.97
N LEU A 75 -10.58 10.33 -11.29
CA LEU A 75 -11.93 10.10 -11.81
C LEU A 75 -13.02 10.51 -10.81
N LYS A 76 -12.80 10.27 -9.53
CA LYS A 76 -13.72 10.68 -8.45
C LYS A 76 -13.61 12.17 -8.07
N SER A 77 -12.63 12.89 -8.63
CA SER A 77 -12.31 14.27 -8.21
C SER A 77 -11.99 14.37 -6.70
N GLU A 78 -11.29 13.34 -6.16
CA GLU A 78 -10.88 13.25 -4.75
C GLU A 78 -9.36 13.47 -4.58
N PRO A 79 -8.91 14.73 -4.37
CA PRO A 79 -7.49 15.05 -4.22
C PRO A 79 -6.83 14.34 -3.03
N LYS A 80 -7.59 14.04 -1.98
CA LYS A 80 -7.10 13.32 -0.78
C LYS A 80 -6.63 11.91 -1.12
N ILE A 81 -7.26 11.24 -2.12
CA ILE A 81 -6.82 9.94 -2.63
C ILE A 81 -5.71 10.13 -3.67
N MET A 82 -5.91 11.04 -4.63
CA MET A 82 -5.01 11.20 -5.77
C MET A 82 -3.60 11.61 -5.35
N ALA A 83 -3.46 12.66 -4.52
CA ALA A 83 -2.17 13.27 -4.23
C ALA A 83 -1.18 12.31 -3.53
N PRO A 84 -1.51 11.63 -2.41
CA PRO A 84 -0.57 10.71 -1.76
C PRO A 84 -0.22 9.52 -2.65
N ASN A 85 -1.17 8.99 -3.42
CA ASN A 85 -0.93 7.87 -4.32
C ASN A 85 -0.05 8.26 -5.52
N SER A 86 -0.13 9.48 -6.01
CA SER A 86 0.80 10.03 -7.02
C SER A 86 2.24 10.09 -6.46
N ILE A 87 2.42 10.49 -5.20
CA ILE A 87 3.71 10.47 -4.52
C ILE A 87 4.19 9.02 -4.36
N GLY A 88 3.31 8.10 -3.96
CA GLY A 88 3.60 6.67 -3.88
C GLY A 88 4.04 6.08 -5.22
N LEU A 89 3.40 6.46 -6.31
CA LEU A 89 3.77 6.08 -7.69
C LEU A 89 5.18 6.57 -8.04
N LEU A 90 5.51 7.83 -7.76
CA LEU A 90 6.84 8.38 -8.01
C LEU A 90 7.92 7.69 -7.18
N LEU A 91 7.68 7.48 -5.88
CA LEU A 91 8.60 6.78 -5.01
C LEU A 91 8.78 5.32 -5.43
N GLY A 92 7.70 4.61 -5.75
CA GLY A 92 7.75 3.24 -6.25
C GLY A 92 8.56 3.13 -7.55
N THR A 93 8.41 4.08 -8.46
CA THR A 93 9.18 4.17 -9.71
C THR A 93 10.66 4.40 -9.43
N TYR A 94 10.98 5.27 -8.47
CA TYR A 94 12.36 5.48 -8.00
C TYR A 94 12.96 4.20 -7.41
N TYR A 95 12.24 3.53 -6.50
CA TYR A 95 12.71 2.28 -5.88
C TYR A 95 12.90 1.15 -6.89
N PHE A 96 11.95 0.97 -7.79
CA PHE A 96 12.04 -0.02 -8.87
C PHE A 96 13.26 0.23 -9.76
N THR A 97 13.50 1.51 -10.13
CA THR A 97 14.63 1.89 -10.97
C THR A 97 15.96 1.72 -10.23
N ALA A 98 16.04 2.12 -8.96
CA ALA A 98 17.22 1.95 -8.13
C ALA A 98 17.56 0.45 -7.95
N PHE A 99 16.55 -0.37 -7.68
CA PHE A 99 16.70 -1.81 -7.56
C PHE A 99 17.26 -2.43 -8.86
N ARG A 100 16.67 -2.08 -10.02
CA ARG A 100 17.12 -2.59 -11.33
C ARG A 100 18.58 -2.30 -11.65
N ARG A 101 19.13 -1.19 -11.17
CA ARG A 101 20.54 -0.82 -11.43
C ARG A 101 21.53 -1.77 -10.78
N HIS A 102 21.12 -2.50 -9.73
CA HIS A 102 21.98 -3.34 -8.91
C HIS A 102 21.62 -4.83 -8.98
N VAL A 103 20.68 -5.20 -9.84
CA VAL A 103 20.34 -6.61 -10.13
C VAL A 103 21.36 -7.17 -11.13
N SER A 104 21.90 -8.34 -10.83
CA SER A 104 22.75 -9.09 -11.78
C SER A 104 21.92 -9.51 -12.99
N ILE A 105 22.52 -9.46 -14.19
CA ILE A 105 21.89 -9.91 -15.43
C ILE A 105 21.54 -11.40 -15.28
N GLY A 106 20.27 -11.74 -15.52
CA GLY A 106 19.77 -13.11 -15.40
C GLY A 106 19.41 -13.58 -14.00
N ALA A 107 19.61 -12.75 -12.96
CA ALA A 107 19.11 -13.07 -11.63
C ALA A 107 17.58 -13.09 -11.61
N ALA A 108 16.99 -14.22 -11.22
CA ALA A 108 15.56 -14.31 -10.92
C ALA A 108 15.33 -13.75 -9.53
N ASN A 109 14.71 -12.56 -9.46
CA ASN A 109 14.25 -11.99 -8.19
C ASN A 109 12.83 -12.47 -7.95
N LEU A 110 12.68 -13.50 -7.15
CA LEU A 110 11.40 -14.12 -6.84
C LEU A 110 10.38 -13.11 -6.26
N PRO A 111 9.13 -13.15 -6.73
CA PRO A 111 8.65 -13.95 -7.86
C PRO A 111 8.83 -13.19 -9.20
N GLY A 112 9.59 -13.75 -10.13
CA GLY A 112 9.75 -13.24 -11.49
C GLY A 112 11.00 -12.38 -11.72
N THR A 113 11.29 -12.13 -13.01
CA THR A 113 12.40 -11.30 -13.46
C THR A 113 12.04 -9.82 -13.56
N THR A 114 13.04 -8.94 -13.59
CA THR A 114 12.83 -7.48 -13.79
C THR A 114 12.06 -7.18 -15.08
N SER A 115 12.26 -7.97 -16.15
CA SER A 115 11.54 -7.80 -17.42
C SER A 115 10.08 -8.20 -17.29
N GLN A 116 9.76 -9.27 -16.55
CA GLN A 116 8.39 -9.69 -16.30
C GLN A 116 7.64 -8.64 -15.47
N HIS A 117 8.25 -8.11 -14.40
CA HIS A 117 7.66 -7.03 -13.61
C HIS A 117 7.40 -5.78 -14.45
N ARG A 118 8.38 -5.33 -15.26
CA ARG A 118 8.21 -4.19 -16.15
C ARG A 118 7.08 -4.41 -17.16
N ASN A 119 7.09 -5.57 -17.85
CA ASN A 119 6.08 -5.88 -18.85
C ASN A 119 4.68 -5.97 -18.22
N GLY A 120 4.57 -6.60 -17.04
CA GLY A 120 3.31 -6.64 -16.28
C GLY A 120 2.81 -5.24 -15.90
N LEU A 121 3.69 -4.35 -15.46
CA LEU A 121 3.33 -2.96 -15.18
C LEU A 121 2.87 -2.21 -16.43
N VAL A 122 3.56 -2.38 -17.56
CA VAL A 122 3.15 -1.74 -18.83
C VAL A 122 1.76 -2.22 -19.25
N ILE A 123 1.51 -3.53 -19.22
CA ILE A 123 0.21 -4.12 -19.56
C ILE A 123 -0.87 -3.57 -18.61
N PHE A 124 -0.60 -3.58 -17.32
CA PHE A 124 -1.53 -3.11 -16.29
C PHE A 124 -1.87 -1.62 -16.46
N ILE A 125 -0.86 -0.77 -16.60
CA ILE A 125 -1.04 0.69 -16.79
C ILE A 125 -1.83 0.96 -18.08
N THR A 126 -1.47 0.29 -19.18
CA THR A 126 -2.18 0.43 -20.47
C THR A 126 -3.64 0.01 -20.31
N PHE A 127 -3.91 -1.09 -19.63
CA PHE A 127 -5.28 -1.55 -19.38
C PHE A 127 -6.10 -0.52 -18.59
N ILE A 128 -5.55 0.00 -17.48
CA ILE A 128 -6.24 1.02 -16.67
C ILE A 128 -6.50 2.30 -17.47
N LEU A 129 -5.54 2.76 -18.29
CA LEU A 129 -5.71 3.93 -19.14
C LEU A 129 -6.78 3.70 -20.22
N LEU A 130 -6.83 2.52 -20.82
CA LEU A 130 -7.88 2.16 -21.79
C LEU A 130 -9.26 2.16 -21.13
N VAL A 131 -9.40 1.57 -19.95
CA VAL A 131 -10.66 1.60 -19.18
C VAL A 131 -11.08 3.04 -18.91
N ALA A 132 -10.16 3.87 -18.42
CA ALA A 132 -10.46 5.28 -18.11
C ALA A 132 -10.82 6.11 -19.35
N ALA A 133 -10.25 5.80 -20.52
CA ALA A 133 -10.46 6.54 -21.77
C ALA A 133 -11.69 6.09 -22.57
N THR A 134 -12.11 4.81 -22.46
CA THR A 134 -13.14 4.24 -23.33
C THR A 134 -14.47 3.98 -22.63
N MET A 135 -14.49 3.88 -21.31
CA MET A 135 -15.72 3.65 -20.55
C MET A 135 -16.34 4.96 -20.07
N THR A 136 -17.65 4.93 -19.76
CA THR A 136 -18.28 6.04 -19.04
C THR A 136 -17.60 6.23 -17.67
N LYS A 137 -17.63 7.45 -17.14
CA LYS A 137 -16.97 7.79 -15.87
C LYS A 137 -17.40 6.84 -14.74
N ASP A 138 -18.71 6.58 -14.63
CA ASP A 138 -19.24 5.75 -13.52
C ASP A 138 -18.76 4.31 -13.62
N LEU A 139 -18.80 3.72 -14.82
CA LEU A 139 -18.32 2.36 -15.06
C LEU A 139 -16.80 2.24 -14.85
N ALA A 140 -16.03 3.26 -15.30
CA ALA A 140 -14.59 3.29 -15.09
C ALA A 140 -14.24 3.39 -13.59
N VAL A 141 -14.93 4.25 -12.82
CA VAL A 141 -14.77 4.37 -11.37
C VAL A 141 -15.08 3.03 -10.68
N GLU A 142 -16.19 2.39 -11.03
CA GLU A 142 -16.59 1.12 -10.45
C GLU A 142 -15.54 0.03 -10.72
N LEU A 143 -15.12 -0.14 -11.97
CA LEU A 143 -14.17 -1.19 -12.35
C LEU A 143 -12.79 -0.94 -11.76
N ILE A 144 -12.26 0.30 -11.89
CA ILE A 144 -10.94 0.67 -11.37
C ILE A 144 -10.91 0.56 -9.84
N GLY A 145 -11.97 0.97 -9.15
CA GLY A 145 -12.09 0.82 -7.71
C GLY A 145 -12.04 -0.65 -7.27
N LYS A 146 -12.81 -1.53 -7.91
CA LYS A 146 -12.80 -2.98 -7.63
C LYS A 146 -11.44 -3.61 -7.90
N LEU A 147 -10.77 -3.22 -8.99
CA LEU A 147 -9.42 -3.67 -9.29
C LEU A 147 -8.39 -3.17 -8.26
N GLY A 148 -8.55 -1.93 -7.77
CA GLY A 148 -7.75 -1.38 -6.68
C GLY A 148 -7.89 -2.20 -5.40
N VAL A 149 -9.12 -2.55 -5.03
CA VAL A 149 -9.40 -3.46 -3.90
C VAL A 149 -8.70 -4.81 -4.11
N LEU A 150 -8.83 -5.42 -5.29
CA LEU A 150 -8.21 -6.71 -5.61
C LEU A 150 -6.67 -6.64 -5.46
N ILE A 151 -6.03 -5.58 -5.94
CA ILE A 151 -4.58 -5.38 -5.78
C ILE A 151 -4.21 -5.29 -4.30
N CYS A 152 -4.96 -4.52 -3.51
CA CYS A 152 -4.72 -4.45 -2.07
C CYS A 152 -4.85 -5.84 -1.41
N MET A 153 -5.85 -6.64 -1.78
CA MET A 153 -6.01 -8.01 -1.26
C MET A 153 -4.80 -8.89 -1.60
N ILE A 154 -4.30 -8.82 -2.83
CA ILE A 154 -3.08 -9.56 -3.24
C ILE A 154 -1.86 -9.09 -2.43
N MET A 155 -1.72 -7.78 -2.19
CA MET A 155 -0.61 -7.25 -1.39
C MET A 155 -0.63 -7.75 0.06
N PHE A 156 -1.80 -8.07 0.63
CA PHE A 156 -1.90 -8.67 1.97
C PHE A 156 -1.40 -10.11 2.06
N ALA A 157 -1.10 -10.77 0.95
CA ALA A 157 -0.41 -12.06 0.99
C ALA A 157 0.95 -11.98 1.73
N SER A 158 1.65 -10.83 1.65
CA SER A 158 2.92 -10.63 2.35
C SER A 158 2.78 -10.61 3.89
N PRO A 159 1.95 -9.76 4.52
CA PRO A 159 1.74 -9.83 5.96
C PRO A 159 1.19 -11.18 6.44
N LEU A 160 0.32 -11.86 5.66
CA LEU A 160 -0.17 -13.19 5.99
C LEU A 160 0.96 -14.23 6.00
N SER A 161 1.85 -14.19 5.00
CA SER A 161 3.04 -15.05 4.96
C SER A 161 3.96 -14.79 6.16
N THR A 162 4.19 -13.53 6.53
CA THR A 162 4.99 -13.18 7.71
C THR A 162 4.36 -13.74 9.00
N MET A 163 3.04 -13.62 9.16
CA MET A 163 2.34 -14.19 10.32
C MET A 163 2.48 -15.71 10.39
N LYS A 164 2.38 -16.42 9.25
CA LYS A 164 2.61 -17.86 9.18
C LYS A 164 4.01 -18.23 9.69
N VAL A 165 5.06 -17.55 9.20
CA VAL A 165 6.44 -17.76 9.64
C VAL A 165 6.57 -17.55 11.15
N VAL A 166 6.00 -16.47 11.70
CA VAL A 166 6.03 -16.19 13.15
C VAL A 166 5.38 -17.30 13.98
N ILE A 167 4.24 -17.81 13.52
CA ILE A 167 3.53 -18.91 14.22
C ILE A 167 4.34 -20.20 14.18
N GLU A 168 4.97 -20.52 13.05
CA GLU A 168 5.78 -21.73 12.86
C GLU A 168 7.09 -21.66 13.64
N THR A 169 7.81 -20.52 13.56
CA THR A 169 9.13 -20.36 14.20
C THR A 169 9.05 -19.94 15.66
N LYS A 170 7.88 -19.53 16.15
CA LYS A 170 7.70 -18.93 17.49
C LYS A 170 8.60 -17.71 17.73
N SER A 171 9.07 -17.05 16.67
CA SER A 171 9.86 -15.81 16.70
C SER A 171 9.19 -14.73 15.86
N ALA A 172 9.06 -13.53 16.41
CA ALA A 172 8.47 -12.39 15.72
C ALA A 172 9.53 -11.39 15.19
N ASP A 173 10.76 -11.84 14.92
CA ASP A 173 11.84 -10.99 14.41
C ASP A 173 11.54 -10.46 13.00
N SER A 174 10.79 -11.24 12.21
CA SER A 174 10.35 -10.86 10.87
C SER A 174 9.28 -9.76 10.82
N ILE A 175 8.68 -9.38 11.98
CA ILE A 175 7.70 -8.28 12.05
C ILE A 175 8.44 -6.97 12.40
N PRO A 176 8.53 -6.00 11.46
CA PRO A 176 9.15 -4.70 11.70
C PRO A 176 8.19 -3.79 12.45
N LEU A 177 8.29 -3.75 13.79
CA LEU A 177 7.32 -3.10 14.68
C LEU A 177 7.01 -1.64 14.30
N PRO A 178 7.99 -0.73 14.02
CA PRO A 178 7.68 0.65 13.68
C PRO A 178 6.85 0.78 12.40
N PHE A 179 7.17 -0.03 11.38
CA PHE A 179 6.44 -0.06 10.11
C PHE A 179 5.02 -0.60 10.30
N THR A 180 4.85 -1.68 11.06
CA THR A 180 3.53 -2.26 11.34
C THR A 180 2.62 -1.26 12.08
N ILE A 181 3.17 -0.52 13.06
CA ILE A 181 2.42 0.54 13.76
C ILE A 181 2.00 1.64 12.78
N ALA A 182 2.90 2.10 11.93
CA ALA A 182 2.59 3.12 10.92
C ALA A 182 1.48 2.65 9.96
N CYS A 183 1.54 1.38 9.50
CA CYS A 183 0.49 0.78 8.67
C CYS A 183 -0.86 0.70 9.40
N VAL A 184 -0.88 0.31 10.68
CA VAL A 184 -2.11 0.26 11.49
C VAL A 184 -2.74 1.65 11.60
N ILE A 185 -1.95 2.67 11.95
CA ILE A 185 -2.42 4.06 12.05
C ILE A 185 -2.97 4.53 10.69
N ASN A 186 -2.24 4.27 9.61
CA ASN A 186 -2.68 4.59 8.24
C ASN A 186 -4.02 3.94 7.91
N CYS A 187 -4.16 2.63 8.18
CA CYS A 187 -5.39 1.90 7.91
C CYS A 187 -6.58 2.41 8.74
N VAL A 188 -6.37 2.78 10.02
CA VAL A 188 -7.41 3.41 10.85
C VAL A 188 -7.89 4.71 10.19
N MET A 189 -6.97 5.61 9.82
CA MET A 189 -7.32 6.91 9.24
C MET A 189 -8.08 6.76 7.92
N TRP A 190 -7.61 5.89 7.02
CA TRP A 190 -8.28 5.64 5.74
C TRP A 190 -9.61 4.90 5.90
N SER A 191 -9.77 4.04 6.92
CA SER A 191 -11.05 3.42 7.24
C SER A 191 -12.06 4.46 7.72
N VAL A 192 -11.66 5.36 8.62
CA VAL A 192 -12.49 6.47 9.10
C VAL A 192 -12.93 7.37 7.95
N MET A 193 -11.98 7.81 7.11
CA MET A 193 -12.29 8.62 5.94
C MET A 193 -13.22 7.91 4.97
N GLY A 194 -12.92 6.67 4.64
CA GLY A 194 -13.68 5.89 3.66
C GLY A 194 -15.13 5.64 4.11
N VAL A 195 -15.35 5.44 5.43
CA VAL A 195 -16.69 5.20 5.98
C VAL A 195 -17.44 6.51 6.22
N LEU A 196 -16.82 7.50 6.89
CA LEU A 196 -17.53 8.64 7.46
C LEU A 196 -17.46 9.91 6.58
N ASP A 197 -16.39 10.12 5.82
CA ASP A 197 -16.22 11.29 4.93
C ASP A 197 -16.62 10.96 3.48
N MET A 198 -16.14 9.84 2.94
CA MET A 198 -16.30 9.53 1.52
C MET A 198 -17.47 8.57 1.22
N ASN A 199 -17.94 7.81 2.21
CA ASN A 199 -18.88 6.70 2.06
C ASN A 199 -18.48 5.78 0.88
N ASP A 200 -17.20 5.39 0.80
CA ASP A 200 -16.60 4.72 -0.34
C ASP A 200 -16.08 3.34 0.04
N PHE A 201 -16.81 2.29 -0.39
CA PHE A 201 -16.45 0.90 -0.13
C PHE A 201 -15.05 0.57 -0.62
N ASN A 202 -14.66 1.05 -1.79
CA ASN A 202 -13.35 0.74 -2.36
C ASN A 202 -12.21 1.33 -1.53
N VAL A 203 -12.47 2.42 -0.78
CA VAL A 203 -11.50 3.03 0.12
C VAL A 203 -11.46 2.33 1.48
N TYR A 204 -12.62 2.16 2.16
CA TYR A 204 -12.59 1.64 3.53
C TYR A 204 -12.34 0.14 3.61
N PHE A 205 -12.88 -0.66 2.70
CA PHE A 205 -12.82 -2.12 2.81
C PHE A 205 -11.37 -2.65 2.82
N PRO A 206 -10.48 -2.30 1.87
CA PRO A 206 -9.10 -2.78 1.93
C PRO A 206 -8.36 -2.27 3.17
N ASN A 207 -8.68 -1.07 3.65
CA ASN A 207 -8.06 -0.54 4.86
C ASN A 207 -8.53 -1.26 6.12
N LEU A 208 -9.80 -1.67 6.23
CA LEU A 208 -10.28 -2.52 7.32
C LEU A 208 -9.58 -3.89 7.34
N VAL A 209 -9.39 -4.51 6.17
CA VAL A 209 -8.64 -5.77 6.06
C VAL A 209 -7.17 -5.57 6.47
N GLY A 210 -6.55 -4.49 6.00
CA GLY A 210 -5.18 -4.12 6.39
C GLY A 210 -5.04 -3.85 7.89
N LEU A 211 -6.03 -3.18 8.49
CA LEU A 211 -6.09 -2.95 9.93
C LEU A 211 -6.16 -4.27 10.70
N ALA A 212 -7.03 -5.18 10.30
CA ALA A 212 -7.13 -6.51 10.94
C ALA A 212 -5.81 -7.28 10.85
N ALA A 213 -5.17 -7.28 9.68
CA ALA A 213 -3.87 -7.94 9.49
C ALA A 213 -2.76 -7.28 10.34
N GLY A 214 -2.71 -5.95 10.38
CA GLY A 214 -1.73 -5.22 11.18
C GLY A 214 -1.92 -5.45 12.69
N LEU A 215 -3.15 -5.43 13.18
CA LEU A 215 -3.45 -5.75 14.59
C LEU A 215 -3.04 -7.20 14.93
N ALA A 216 -3.33 -8.16 14.05
CA ALA A 216 -2.88 -9.55 14.24
C ALA A 216 -1.34 -9.65 14.31
N GLN A 217 -0.60 -8.91 13.47
CA GLN A 217 0.86 -8.85 13.54
C GLN A 217 1.34 -8.24 14.87
N LEU A 218 0.70 -7.18 15.37
CA LEU A 218 1.06 -6.59 16.67
C LEU A 218 0.83 -7.56 17.83
N VAL A 219 -0.28 -8.31 17.81
CA VAL A 219 -0.55 -9.37 18.80
C VAL A 219 0.53 -10.45 18.74
N LEU A 220 0.88 -10.94 17.54
CA LEU A 220 1.95 -11.93 17.39
C LEU A 220 3.31 -11.38 17.84
N LYS A 221 3.59 -10.09 17.59
CA LYS A 221 4.81 -9.43 18.07
C LYS A 221 4.85 -9.38 19.60
N GLY A 222 3.72 -9.13 20.26
CA GLY A 222 3.61 -9.18 21.72
C GLY A 222 3.81 -10.59 22.29
N LEU A 223 3.26 -11.61 21.62
CA LEU A 223 3.32 -13.00 22.09
C LEU A 223 4.69 -13.66 21.87
N TYR A 224 5.39 -13.33 20.78
CA TYR A 224 6.61 -14.02 20.35
C TYR A 224 7.85 -13.11 20.25
N GLY A 225 7.70 -11.80 20.50
CA GLY A 225 8.79 -10.82 20.36
C GLY A 225 9.85 -10.87 21.47
N ASN A 226 9.54 -11.43 22.65
CA ASN A 226 10.44 -11.47 23.81
C ASN A 226 11.14 -12.82 23.99
N ARG A 227 10.95 -13.78 23.09
CA ARG A 227 11.73 -15.03 23.13
C ARG A 227 13.11 -14.76 22.53
N LYS A 228 14.07 -14.38 23.37
CA LYS A 228 15.48 -14.64 23.06
C LYS A 228 15.59 -16.15 22.81
N SER A 229 16.26 -16.52 21.73
CA SER A 229 16.66 -17.91 21.50
C SER A 229 17.46 -18.38 22.73
N SER A 230 16.82 -19.19 23.58
CA SER A 230 17.46 -19.82 24.73
C SER A 230 18.35 -20.99 24.32
N ASP A 231 18.72 -21.08 23.04
CA ASP A 231 19.50 -22.19 22.48
C ASP A 231 20.93 -21.74 22.12
N GLY A 232 21.58 -21.01 23.02
CA GLY A 232 22.94 -20.50 22.81
C GLY A 232 23.83 -20.50 24.07
N GLU A 233 23.46 -21.28 25.10
CA GLU A 233 24.28 -21.36 26.30
C GLU A 233 24.28 -22.79 26.88
N ASN A 234 24.75 -23.74 26.08
CA ASN A 234 25.27 -25.03 26.52
C ASN A 234 26.08 -25.63 25.39
N ASP A 235 27.35 -25.22 25.33
CA ASP A 235 28.51 -26.04 24.89
C ASP A 235 29.81 -25.34 25.36
#